data_0d97f8e9fa6839d9b78c333146c4a97c
#
_entry.id   0d97f8e9fa6839d9b78c333146c4a97c
#
_cell.length_a   1.000
_cell.length_b   1.000
_cell.length_c   1.000
_cell.angle_alpha   90.00
_cell.angle_beta   90.00
_cell.angle_gamma   90.00
#
_symmetry.space_group_name_H-M   'P 1'
#
loop_
_entity.id
_entity.type
_entity.pdbx_description
1 polymer ?
#
loop_
_entity_poly.entity_id
_entity_poly.type
_entity_poly.pdbx_seq_one_letter_code
_entity_poly.pdbx_strand_id
1 'polypeptide(L)'
;MTLPLGLRLSRAKTRIVHMSEGFDFLGFRIQWKRKRGTNRWYVYTFIADRPVRSVKAKIRALTNRLSQADPGRILTRINQIQRGWANYFRHAVCKHTLNQLRHFVNWRVFRWLMKLHRWRWKAIRRQFTLPNGRWLPLSADGIELFNIASVRVTRYRYRGTRIPSPWVTPNRA
;
A
#
# COMPACT_ATOMS: atom_id res chain seq x y z
N MET A 1 23.89 -0.06 -28.98
CA MET A 1 22.64 0.37 -29.54
C MET A 1 22.30 1.73 -28.94
N THR A 2 22.43 2.82 -29.70
CA THR A 2 22.11 4.19 -29.26
C THR A 2 20.67 4.48 -29.63
N LEU A 3 19.85 4.84 -28.61
CA LEU A 3 18.50 5.30 -28.86
C LEU A 3 18.51 6.67 -29.53
N PRO A 4 17.50 7.06 -30.34
CA PRO A 4 17.44 8.32 -31.07
C PRO A 4 17.58 9.58 -30.21
N LEU A 5 17.46 9.47 -28.86
CA LEU A 5 17.62 10.55 -27.88
C LEU A 5 19.06 10.68 -27.35
N GLY A 6 20.07 10.01 -27.91
CA GLY A 6 21.45 10.04 -27.39
C GLY A 6 21.67 9.32 -26.05
N LEU A 7 20.66 8.65 -25.52
CA LEU A 7 20.74 7.94 -24.23
C LEU A 7 21.40 6.57 -24.42
N ARG A 8 22.30 6.22 -23.50
CA ARG A 8 22.93 4.88 -23.44
C ARG A 8 22.40 4.10 -22.25
N LEU A 9 22.05 2.84 -22.48
CA LEU A 9 21.70 1.92 -21.39
C LEU A 9 22.97 1.60 -20.59
N SER A 10 22.88 1.82 -19.26
CA SER A 10 23.96 1.41 -18.35
C SER A 10 23.96 -0.10 -18.19
N ARG A 11 25.02 -0.78 -18.65
CA ARG A 11 25.16 -2.25 -18.50
C ARG A 11 25.05 -2.70 -17.06
N ALA A 12 25.62 -1.94 -16.10
CA ALA A 12 25.57 -2.25 -14.69
C ALA A 12 24.15 -2.15 -14.07
N LYS A 13 23.26 -1.35 -14.68
CA LYS A 13 21.89 -1.13 -14.16
C LYS A 13 20.83 -1.85 -14.99
N THR A 14 21.19 -2.40 -16.15
CA THR A 14 20.25 -3.09 -17.05
C THR A 14 20.28 -4.57 -16.75
N ARG A 15 19.14 -5.13 -16.37
CA ARG A 15 18.97 -6.56 -16.13
C ARG A 15 17.83 -7.08 -16.98
N ILE A 16 18.06 -8.21 -17.66
CA ILE A 16 17.02 -9.00 -18.30
C ILE A 16 16.55 -10.02 -17.25
N VAL A 17 15.27 -9.97 -16.91
CA VAL A 17 14.68 -10.84 -15.88
C VAL A 17 13.51 -11.58 -16.50
N HIS A 18 13.43 -12.89 -16.25
CA HIS A 18 12.28 -13.68 -16.69
C HIS A 18 11.03 -13.29 -15.89
N MET A 19 9.87 -13.22 -16.52
CA MET A 19 8.61 -12.77 -15.90
C MET A 19 8.16 -13.66 -14.73
N SER A 20 8.59 -14.92 -14.65
CA SER A 20 8.31 -15.80 -13.51
C SER A 20 9.04 -15.37 -12.23
N GLU A 21 10.25 -14.83 -12.36
CA GLU A 21 11.01 -14.26 -11.24
C GLU A 21 10.40 -12.94 -10.80
N GLY A 22 9.86 -12.19 -11.77
CA GLY A 22 9.27 -10.88 -11.58
C GLY A 22 10.31 -9.78 -11.32
N PHE A 23 9.89 -8.55 -11.45
CA PHE A 23 10.73 -7.38 -11.20
C PHE A 23 9.94 -6.25 -10.52
N ASP A 24 10.66 -5.38 -9.85
CA ASP A 24 10.08 -4.22 -9.17
C ASP A 24 10.20 -2.99 -10.06
N PHE A 25 9.07 -2.33 -10.30
CA PHE A 25 8.98 -1.10 -11.08
C PHE A 25 8.03 -0.11 -10.43
N LEU A 26 8.49 1.10 -10.17
CA LEU A 26 7.72 2.18 -9.52
C LEU A 26 6.99 1.74 -8.23
N GLY A 27 7.61 0.86 -7.47
CA GLY A 27 7.04 0.34 -6.22
C GLY A 27 6.05 -0.82 -6.41
N PHE A 28 5.84 -1.26 -7.63
CA PHE A 28 5.06 -2.45 -7.94
C PHE A 28 5.97 -3.63 -8.24
N ARG A 29 5.56 -4.82 -7.81
CA ARG A 29 6.15 -6.11 -8.19
C ARG A 29 5.33 -6.67 -9.33
N ILE A 30 5.90 -6.75 -10.53
CA ILE A 30 5.27 -7.32 -11.71
C ILE A 30 5.79 -8.74 -11.85
N GLN A 31 4.88 -9.72 -11.87
CA GLN A 31 5.26 -11.12 -11.88
C GLN A 31 4.20 -11.98 -12.58
N TRP A 32 4.65 -12.96 -13.34
CA TRP A 32 3.81 -13.99 -13.92
C TRP A 32 3.47 -15.04 -12.87
N LYS A 33 2.19 -15.24 -12.61
CA LYS A 33 1.71 -16.22 -11.62
C LYS A 33 0.48 -16.97 -12.12
N ARG A 34 0.37 -18.19 -11.68
CA ARG A 34 -0.81 -19.03 -11.90
C ARG A 34 -1.99 -18.47 -11.09
N LYS A 35 -3.14 -18.33 -11.71
CA LYS A 35 -4.38 -17.96 -11.02
C LYS A 35 -4.80 -19.09 -10.09
N ARG A 36 -5.03 -18.77 -8.81
CA ARG A 36 -5.46 -19.76 -7.81
C ARG A 36 -6.75 -20.46 -8.27
N GLY A 37 -6.77 -21.81 -8.16
CA GLY A 37 -7.90 -22.65 -8.58
C GLY A 37 -8.00 -22.90 -10.09
N THR A 38 -7.02 -22.49 -10.91
CA THR A 38 -7.01 -22.73 -12.35
C THR A 38 -5.59 -23.03 -12.86
N ASN A 39 -5.47 -23.57 -14.09
CA ASN A 39 -4.18 -23.75 -14.76
C ASN A 39 -3.76 -22.52 -15.60
N ARG A 40 -4.48 -21.41 -15.52
CA ARG A 40 -4.20 -20.22 -16.32
C ARG A 40 -3.18 -19.32 -15.65
N TRP A 41 -2.23 -18.82 -16.42
CA TRP A 41 -1.18 -17.91 -16.00
C TRP A 41 -1.51 -16.48 -16.42
N TYR A 42 -1.22 -15.53 -15.53
CA TYR A 42 -1.46 -14.10 -15.77
C TYR A 42 -0.32 -13.28 -15.21
N VAL A 43 -0.07 -12.14 -15.84
CA VAL A 43 0.82 -11.12 -15.26
C VAL A 43 0.05 -10.39 -14.17
N TYR A 44 0.56 -10.46 -12.95
CA TYR A 44 0.01 -9.76 -11.80
C TYR A 44 0.91 -8.61 -11.40
N THR A 45 0.28 -7.53 -10.97
CA THR A 45 0.94 -6.38 -10.37
C THR A 45 0.64 -6.39 -8.89
N PHE A 46 1.63 -6.70 -8.07
CA PHE A 46 1.56 -6.64 -6.60
C PHE A 46 2.23 -5.37 -6.11
N ILE A 47 2.16 -5.11 -4.81
CA ILE A 47 2.95 -4.06 -4.17
C ILE A 47 4.31 -4.66 -3.79
N ALA A 48 5.40 -3.98 -4.14
CA ALA A 48 6.74 -4.40 -3.76
C ALA A 48 6.97 -4.21 -2.24
N ASP A 49 7.94 -4.92 -1.67
CA ASP A 49 8.22 -4.86 -0.23
C ASP A 49 8.75 -3.51 0.25
N ARG A 50 9.54 -2.84 -0.59
CA ARG A 50 10.14 -1.54 -0.24
C ARG A 50 9.11 -0.47 0.13
N PRO A 51 8.04 -0.20 -0.65
CA PRO A 51 6.96 0.71 -0.27
C PRO A 51 6.25 0.33 1.02
N VAL A 52 6.02 -0.96 1.25
CA VAL A 52 5.37 -1.45 2.48
C VAL A 52 6.27 -1.18 3.70
N ARG A 53 7.57 -1.44 3.59
CA ARG A 53 8.54 -1.11 4.65
C ARG A 53 8.61 0.39 4.91
N SER A 54 8.62 1.20 3.84
CA SER A 54 8.67 2.67 3.92
C SER A 54 7.45 3.26 4.64
N VAL A 55 6.22 2.85 4.28
CA VAL A 55 5.02 3.36 4.95
C VAL A 55 4.97 2.95 6.43
N LYS A 56 5.37 1.70 6.74
CA LYS A 56 5.49 1.25 8.13
C LYS A 56 6.51 2.08 8.93
N ALA A 57 7.65 2.42 8.34
CA ALA A 57 8.66 3.26 8.96
C ALA A 57 8.16 4.68 9.24
N LYS A 58 7.47 5.31 8.28
CA LYS A 58 6.83 6.63 8.47
C LYS A 58 5.84 6.63 9.62
N ILE A 59 4.99 5.60 9.73
CA ILE A 59 4.01 5.49 10.81
C ILE A 59 4.71 5.25 12.16
N ARG A 60 5.78 4.45 12.20
CA ARG A 60 6.58 4.27 13.43
C ARG A 60 7.20 5.58 13.90
N ALA A 61 7.73 6.38 13.00
CA ALA A 61 8.34 7.67 13.32
C ALA A 61 7.33 8.62 13.97
N LEU A 62 6.10 8.71 13.41
CA LEU A 62 5.02 9.54 13.95
C LEU A 62 4.51 9.06 15.33
N THR A 63 4.55 7.76 15.58
CA THR A 63 4.08 7.14 16.83
C THR A 63 5.22 6.82 17.79
N ASN A 64 6.29 7.59 17.76
CA ASN A 64 7.41 7.43 18.68
C ASN A 64 7.05 8.00 20.06
N ARG A 65 7.77 7.53 21.12
CA ARG A 65 7.57 7.97 22.51
C ARG A 65 7.87 9.46 22.73
N LEU A 66 8.76 10.03 21.92
CA LEU A 66 9.23 11.41 22.04
C LEU A 66 8.35 12.43 21.29
N SER A 67 7.27 11.97 20.65
CA SER A 67 6.36 12.88 19.95
C SER A 67 5.53 13.64 21.00
N GLN A 68 5.88 14.89 21.27
CA GLN A 68 5.11 15.85 22.07
C GLN A 68 3.99 16.51 21.27
N ALA A 69 3.80 16.07 20.01
CA ALA A 69 2.79 16.66 19.15
C ALA A 69 1.38 16.24 19.58
N ASP A 70 0.44 17.14 19.37
CA ASP A 70 -0.98 16.95 19.54
C ASP A 70 -1.49 15.65 18.88
N PRO A 71 -2.22 14.78 19.60
CA PRO A 71 -2.70 13.50 19.10
C PRO A 71 -3.55 13.61 17.84
N GLY A 72 -4.42 14.58 17.75
CA GLY A 72 -5.25 14.83 16.58
C GLY A 72 -4.42 15.14 15.33
N ARG A 73 -3.37 15.96 15.48
CA ARG A 73 -2.41 16.26 14.39
C ARG A 73 -1.68 15.01 13.92
N ILE A 74 -1.26 14.16 14.84
CA ILE A 74 -0.58 12.89 14.50
C ILE A 74 -1.53 11.98 13.74
N LEU A 75 -2.78 11.78 14.22
CA LEU A 75 -3.76 10.96 13.51
C LEU A 75 -4.10 11.53 12.13
N THR A 76 -4.25 12.84 12.01
CA THR A 76 -4.44 13.51 10.71
C THR A 76 -3.30 13.18 9.75
N ARG A 77 -2.04 13.25 10.22
CA ARG A 77 -0.88 12.94 9.39
C ARG A 77 -0.81 11.47 8.99
N ILE A 78 -1.12 10.57 9.92
CA ILE A 78 -1.22 9.12 9.63
C ILE A 78 -2.31 8.88 8.57
N ASN A 79 -3.47 9.50 8.70
CA ASN A 79 -4.58 9.38 7.75
C ASN A 79 -4.20 9.86 6.35
N GLN A 80 -3.51 11.00 6.24
CA GLN A 80 -2.99 11.52 4.97
C GLN A 80 -2.02 10.54 4.30
N ILE A 81 -1.07 9.99 5.08
CA ILE A 81 -0.12 8.99 4.58
C ILE A 81 -0.85 7.74 4.09
N GLN A 82 -1.80 7.23 4.86
CA GLN A 82 -2.57 6.03 4.49
C GLN A 82 -3.41 6.24 3.24
N ARG A 83 -4.12 7.38 3.13
CA ARG A 83 -4.94 7.73 1.95
C ARG A 83 -4.09 7.86 0.69
N GLY A 84 -3.02 8.64 0.76
CA GLY A 84 -2.12 8.84 -0.39
C GLY A 84 -1.49 7.53 -0.84
N TRP A 85 -0.99 6.71 0.11
CA TRP A 85 -0.38 5.43 -0.19
C TRP A 85 -1.38 4.43 -0.79
N ALA A 86 -2.58 4.30 -0.19
CA ALA A 86 -3.60 3.39 -0.67
C ALA A 86 -4.15 3.79 -2.05
N ASN A 87 -4.33 5.09 -2.31
CA ASN A 87 -4.77 5.59 -3.61
C ASN A 87 -3.75 5.31 -4.72
N TYR A 88 -2.46 5.42 -4.42
CA TYR A 88 -1.41 5.07 -5.38
C TYR A 88 -1.43 3.58 -5.73
N PHE A 89 -1.59 2.71 -4.72
CA PHE A 89 -1.51 1.26 -4.91
C PHE A 89 -2.86 0.56 -5.17
N ARG A 90 -3.99 1.26 -5.18
CA ARG A 90 -5.32 0.66 -5.35
C ARG A 90 -5.51 -0.12 -6.66
N HIS A 91 -4.64 0.11 -7.63
CA HIS A 91 -4.69 -0.56 -8.93
C HIS A 91 -3.97 -1.92 -8.95
N ALA A 92 -3.21 -2.23 -7.91
CA ALA A 92 -2.51 -3.50 -7.75
C ALA A 92 -3.41 -4.60 -7.13
N VAL A 93 -2.87 -5.82 -7.07
CA VAL A 93 -3.42 -6.90 -6.25
C VAL A 93 -3.06 -6.65 -4.79
N CYS A 94 -3.72 -5.68 -4.14
CA CYS A 94 -3.28 -5.10 -2.88
C CYS A 94 -4.17 -5.43 -1.68
N LYS A 95 -5.32 -6.10 -1.84
CA LYS A 95 -6.30 -6.30 -0.74
C LYS A 95 -5.68 -6.94 0.51
N HIS A 96 -4.85 -7.97 0.32
CA HIS A 96 -4.15 -8.63 1.43
C HIS A 96 -3.17 -7.67 2.11
N THR A 97 -2.37 -6.95 1.34
CA THR A 97 -1.40 -5.96 1.87
C THR A 97 -2.09 -4.83 2.61
N LEU A 98 -3.22 -4.32 2.09
CA LEU A 98 -4.02 -3.30 2.78
C LEU A 98 -4.56 -3.81 4.13
N ASN A 99 -5.03 -5.06 4.20
CA ASN A 99 -5.47 -5.67 5.45
C ASN A 99 -4.31 -5.82 6.45
N GLN A 100 -3.15 -6.29 6.01
CA GLN A 100 -1.96 -6.37 6.88
C GLN A 100 -1.55 -4.98 7.41
N LEU A 101 -1.56 -3.96 6.54
CA LEU A 101 -1.28 -2.59 6.96
C LEU A 101 -2.32 -2.06 7.93
N ARG A 102 -3.62 -2.33 7.73
CA ARG A 102 -4.66 -1.98 8.68
C ARG A 102 -4.35 -2.53 10.07
N HIS A 103 -4.05 -3.82 10.18
CA HIS A 103 -3.71 -4.44 11.47
C HIS A 103 -2.47 -3.80 12.10
N PHE A 104 -1.43 -3.59 11.29
CA PHE A 104 -0.20 -2.94 11.74
C PHE A 104 -0.47 -1.52 12.27
N VAL A 105 -1.21 -0.68 11.52
CA VAL A 105 -1.48 0.70 11.90
C VAL A 105 -2.37 0.76 13.13
N ASN A 106 -3.46 0.01 13.16
CA ASN A 106 -4.36 -0.05 14.32
C ASN A 106 -3.60 -0.44 15.58
N TRP A 107 -2.80 -1.51 15.52
CA TRP A 107 -2.01 -1.95 16.67
C TRP A 107 -0.97 -0.92 17.11
N ARG A 108 -0.34 -0.25 16.14
CA ARG A 108 0.67 0.77 16.43
C ARG A 108 0.06 2.00 17.09
N VAL A 109 -1.05 2.52 16.54
CA VAL A 109 -1.78 3.68 17.10
C VAL A 109 -2.38 3.33 18.46
N PHE A 110 -2.98 2.14 18.59
CA PHE A 110 -3.49 1.64 19.85
C PHE A 110 -2.43 1.68 20.97
N ARG A 111 -1.27 1.06 20.72
CA ARG A 111 -0.17 1.07 21.71
C ARG A 111 0.38 2.46 22.00
N TRP A 112 0.39 3.32 20.99
CA TRP A 112 0.81 4.70 21.15
C TRP A 112 -0.17 5.47 22.06
N LEU A 113 -1.49 5.40 21.81
CA LEU A 113 -2.52 6.02 22.67
C LEU A 113 -2.48 5.48 24.11
N MET A 114 -2.32 4.18 24.28
CA MET A 114 -2.17 3.60 25.64
C MET A 114 -1.01 4.25 26.40
N LYS A 115 0.13 4.43 25.75
CA LYS A 115 1.33 5.03 26.38
C LYS A 115 1.15 6.52 26.63
N LEU A 116 0.57 7.23 25.66
CA LEU A 116 0.34 8.67 25.73
C LEU A 116 -0.53 9.05 26.92
N HIS A 117 -1.67 8.34 27.08
CA HIS A 117 -2.62 8.60 28.15
C HIS A 117 -2.38 7.74 29.42
N ARG A 118 -1.29 6.96 29.46
CA ARG A 118 -1.00 6.01 30.54
C ARG A 118 -2.17 5.05 30.84
N TRP A 119 -2.96 4.73 29.82
CA TRP A 119 -4.12 3.85 29.96
C TRP A 119 -3.68 2.39 30.11
N ARG A 120 -4.37 1.68 31.02
CA ARG A 120 -4.34 0.22 31.08
C ARG A 120 -5.35 -0.37 30.09
N TRP A 121 -5.24 -1.67 29.81
CA TRP A 121 -6.12 -2.38 28.88
C TRP A 121 -7.62 -2.13 29.16
N LYS A 122 -8.05 -2.20 30.43
CA LYS A 122 -9.44 -1.99 30.83
C LYS A 122 -9.95 -0.58 30.45
N ALA A 123 -9.13 0.44 30.62
CA ALA A 123 -9.50 1.82 30.31
C ALA A 123 -9.67 2.04 28.78
N ILE A 124 -8.74 1.55 27.98
CA ILE A 124 -8.84 1.71 26.52
C ILE A 124 -9.99 0.89 25.92
N ARG A 125 -10.25 -0.31 26.47
CA ARG A 125 -11.41 -1.11 26.10
C ARG A 125 -12.71 -0.36 26.39
N ARG A 126 -12.85 0.25 27.57
CA ARG A 126 -14.02 1.07 27.93
C ARG A 126 -14.20 2.25 26.97
N GLN A 127 -13.12 2.90 26.55
CA GLN A 127 -13.15 4.06 25.66
C GLN A 127 -13.53 3.71 24.22
N PHE A 128 -13.08 2.56 23.71
CA PHE A 128 -13.22 2.21 22.29
C PHE A 128 -14.06 0.95 22.05
N THR A 129 -14.92 0.56 23.00
CA THR A 129 -15.83 -0.58 22.80
C THR A 129 -17.26 -0.17 23.14
N LEU A 130 -18.17 -0.47 22.23
CA LEU A 130 -19.61 -0.33 22.46
C LEU A 130 -20.13 -1.38 23.45
N PRO A 131 -21.31 -1.18 24.08
CA PRO A 131 -21.92 -2.15 24.98
C PRO A 131 -22.09 -3.55 24.39
N ASN A 132 -22.29 -3.63 23.07
CA ASN A 132 -22.37 -4.90 22.34
C ASN A 132 -21.01 -5.57 22.04
N GLY A 133 -19.92 -5.08 22.62
CA GLY A 133 -18.56 -5.62 22.44
C GLY A 133 -17.86 -5.24 21.13
N ARG A 134 -18.50 -4.48 20.24
CA ARG A 134 -17.91 -4.02 18.99
C ARG A 134 -16.91 -2.91 19.24
N TRP A 135 -15.72 -3.01 18.62
CA TRP A 135 -14.70 -1.97 18.66
C TRP A 135 -15.05 -0.78 17.77
N LEU A 136 -14.94 0.41 18.32
CA LEU A 136 -14.99 1.68 17.60
C LEU A 136 -13.65 1.94 16.90
N PRO A 137 -13.64 2.78 15.85
CA PRO A 137 -12.39 3.30 15.30
C PRO A 137 -11.58 4.02 16.39
N LEU A 138 -10.25 3.84 16.36
CA LEU A 138 -9.38 4.61 17.24
C LEU A 138 -9.45 6.09 16.85
N SER A 139 -9.63 6.96 17.84
CA SER A 139 -9.75 8.40 17.62
C SER A 139 -9.00 9.19 18.69
N ALA A 140 -8.61 10.40 18.37
CA ALA A 140 -8.11 11.40 19.30
C ALA A 140 -8.50 12.78 18.79
N ASP A 141 -8.92 13.66 19.68
CA ASP A 141 -9.33 15.04 19.39
C ASP A 141 -10.35 15.15 18.23
N GLY A 142 -11.33 14.23 18.21
CA GLY A 142 -12.36 14.18 17.17
C GLY A 142 -11.89 13.60 15.82
N ILE A 143 -10.62 13.24 15.68
CA ILE A 143 -10.07 12.67 14.45
C ILE A 143 -10.05 11.15 14.56
N GLU A 144 -10.81 10.47 13.70
CA GLU A 144 -10.81 9.02 13.62
C GLU A 144 -9.68 8.49 12.74
N LEU A 145 -9.12 7.33 13.13
CA LEU A 145 -8.12 6.63 12.34
C LEU A 145 -8.74 6.05 11.07
N PHE A 146 -8.20 6.43 9.93
CA PHE A 146 -8.65 5.95 8.63
C PHE A 146 -8.43 4.45 8.45
N ASN A 147 -9.47 3.76 7.99
CA ASN A 147 -9.36 2.35 7.64
C ASN A 147 -8.80 2.17 6.23
N ILE A 148 -7.50 1.93 6.12
CA ILE A 148 -6.82 1.74 4.82
C ILE A 148 -7.41 0.57 4.01
N ALA A 149 -8.00 -0.44 4.65
CA ALA A 149 -8.60 -1.59 3.96
C ALA A 149 -9.97 -1.29 3.33
N SER A 150 -10.60 -0.14 3.66
CA SER A 150 -11.86 0.29 3.05
C SER A 150 -11.68 0.82 1.62
N VAL A 151 -10.45 1.11 1.20
CA VAL A 151 -10.18 1.64 -0.14
C VAL A 151 -10.60 0.63 -1.20
N ARG A 152 -11.41 1.09 -2.15
CA ARG A 152 -11.86 0.29 -3.29
C ARG A 152 -10.68 -0.04 -4.20
N VAL A 153 -10.42 -1.33 -4.38
CA VAL A 153 -9.39 -1.82 -5.30
C VAL A 153 -9.95 -1.83 -6.71
N THR A 154 -9.33 -1.07 -7.60
CA THR A 154 -9.70 -0.99 -9.02
C THR A 154 -8.52 -1.45 -9.86
N ARG A 155 -8.50 -2.73 -10.22
CA ARG A 155 -7.41 -3.29 -11.01
C ARG A 155 -7.45 -2.76 -12.43
N TYR A 156 -6.28 -2.43 -12.97
CA TYR A 156 -6.15 -2.24 -14.41
C TYR A 156 -6.43 -3.56 -15.12
N ARG A 157 -7.39 -3.53 -16.03
CA ARG A 157 -7.56 -4.63 -16.99
C ARG A 157 -6.68 -4.31 -18.20
N TYR A 158 -5.83 -5.27 -18.56
CA TYR A 158 -5.09 -5.18 -19.81
C TYR A 158 -6.08 -5.07 -20.96
N ARG A 159 -5.99 -3.98 -21.72
CA ARG A 159 -6.89 -3.68 -22.85
C ARG A 159 -6.24 -4.04 -24.18
N GLY A 160 -5.17 -4.81 -24.18
CA GLY A 160 -4.35 -5.33 -25.26
C GLY A 160 -4.65 -4.81 -26.68
N THR A 161 -5.69 -5.35 -27.27
CA THR A 161 -6.14 -5.03 -28.64
C THR A 161 -6.82 -3.66 -28.79
N ARG A 162 -7.17 -2.97 -27.71
CA ARG A 162 -7.85 -1.66 -27.74
C ARG A 162 -6.91 -0.46 -27.62
N ILE A 163 -5.64 -0.70 -27.34
CA ILE A 163 -4.62 0.35 -27.30
C ILE A 163 -3.85 0.24 -28.60
N PRO A 164 -3.87 1.28 -29.47
CA PRO A 164 -3.06 1.29 -30.69
C PRO A 164 -1.60 1.05 -30.32
N SER A 165 -0.99 0.02 -30.91
CA SER A 165 0.42 -0.23 -30.73
C SER A 165 1.19 0.65 -31.71
N PRO A 166 2.20 1.43 -31.28
CA PRO A 166 3.05 2.17 -32.21
C PRO A 166 3.89 1.26 -33.14
N TRP A 167 3.88 -0.05 -32.81
CA TRP A 167 4.61 -1.09 -33.54
C TRP A 167 3.72 -1.90 -34.51
N VAL A 168 2.43 -1.57 -34.62
CA VAL A 168 1.56 -2.22 -35.59
C VAL A 168 1.90 -1.55 -36.94
N THR A 169 2.68 -2.23 -37.74
CA THR A 169 2.82 -1.88 -39.16
C THR A 169 1.43 -1.87 -39.80
N PRO A 170 1.01 -0.77 -40.47
CA PRO A 170 -0.25 -0.80 -41.18
C PRO A 170 -0.17 -1.92 -42.22
N ASN A 171 -1.17 -2.82 -42.20
CA ASN A 171 -1.33 -3.81 -43.24
C ASN A 171 -1.27 -3.07 -44.57
N ARG A 172 -0.25 -3.35 -45.36
CA ARG A 172 -0.24 -2.96 -46.77
C ARG A 172 -1.43 -3.69 -47.42
N ALA A 173 -2.45 -2.92 -47.76
CA ALA A 173 -3.51 -3.37 -48.66
C ALA A 173 -2.92 -3.74 -50.02
#